data_95ae01b421a33ae242cd5c6b90ac2f7d
#
_entry.id   95ae01b421a33ae242cd5c6b90ac2f7d
#
_cell.length_a   1.000
_cell.length_b   1.000
_cell.length_c   1.000
_cell.angle_alpha   90.00
_cell.angle_beta   90.00
_cell.angle_gamma   90.00
#
_symmetry.space_group_name_H-M   'P 1'
#
loop_
_entity.id
_entity.type
_entity.pdbx_description
1 polymer ?
#
loop_
_entity_poly.entity_id
_entity_poly.type
_entity_poly.pdbx_seq_one_letter_code
_entity_poly.pdbx_strand_id
1 'polypeptide(L)'
;VDRTRVLVDNRYDAKPDAQAAEFLKPYERQVDEKMSPVVGSTAHPMRASRPESDLSNLLADILVWGGKQFNEAPDFGVYNMGGIRASLPEGKVTYGDVLNVAPFENHICFLTLTGEKTLQLFKEMAARHGEGVSHGVRMAIAKDGTLKSVTLDGKAIDPQKNYRVATLDYLAQGNDGLTAFKSKTNVVSPTGEDNDVRHVIVKYFEEKKAQGQAVDSKVEGRVTVE
;
A
#
# COMPACT_ATOMS: atom_id res chain seq x y z
N VAL A 1 21.08 -13.51 -40.58
CA VAL A 1 20.58 -12.72 -39.44
C VAL A 1 21.16 -13.34 -38.19
N ASP A 2 22.12 -12.66 -37.60
CA ASP A 2 22.80 -13.11 -36.39
C ASP A 2 21.90 -12.79 -35.19
N ARG A 3 21.56 -13.79 -34.36
CA ARG A 3 20.79 -13.65 -33.14
C ARG A 3 21.72 -13.83 -31.94
N THR A 4 22.38 -12.77 -31.54
CA THR A 4 23.18 -12.75 -30.33
C THR A 4 22.40 -12.12 -29.17
N ARG A 5 22.48 -12.73 -27.97
CA ARG A 5 22.08 -12.08 -26.73
C ARG A 5 23.32 -11.42 -26.13
N VAL A 6 23.27 -10.14 -25.93
CA VAL A 6 24.26 -9.42 -25.13
C VAL A 6 23.72 -9.27 -23.73
N LEU A 7 24.43 -9.79 -22.74
CA LEU A 7 24.13 -9.55 -21.34
C LEU A 7 24.59 -8.13 -20.99
N VAL A 8 23.67 -7.31 -20.55
CA VAL A 8 23.97 -5.96 -20.06
C VAL A 8 24.39 -6.11 -18.59
N ASP A 9 25.65 -5.82 -18.32
CA ASP A 9 26.25 -5.87 -16.99
C ASP A 9 27.26 -4.72 -16.82
N ASN A 10 27.92 -4.65 -15.65
CA ASN A 10 28.86 -3.58 -15.29
C ASN A 10 30.05 -3.39 -16.24
N ARG A 11 30.30 -4.30 -17.20
CA ARG A 11 31.33 -4.11 -18.24
C ARG A 11 31.04 -2.93 -19.17
N TYR A 12 29.78 -2.49 -19.21
CA TYR A 12 29.35 -1.38 -20.04
C TYR A 12 29.26 -0.04 -19.28
N ASP A 13 29.33 -0.05 -17.96
CA ASP A 13 29.19 1.15 -17.11
C ASP A 13 30.26 2.22 -17.41
N ALA A 14 31.47 1.77 -17.81
CA ALA A 14 32.56 2.65 -18.18
C ALA A 14 32.47 3.24 -19.62
N LYS A 15 31.41 2.89 -20.36
CA LYS A 15 31.23 3.30 -21.78
C LYS A 15 29.86 3.94 -22.00
N PRO A 16 29.50 5.02 -21.27
CA PRO A 16 28.25 5.71 -21.51
C PRO A 16 28.22 6.30 -22.91
N ASP A 17 27.08 6.30 -23.57
CA ASP A 17 26.84 7.05 -24.79
C ASP A 17 26.72 8.53 -24.42
N ALA A 18 27.74 9.31 -24.79
CA ALA A 18 27.81 10.72 -24.45
C ALA A 18 26.68 11.56 -25.10
N GLN A 19 26.22 11.17 -26.29
CA GLN A 19 25.09 11.87 -26.95
C GLN A 19 23.77 11.57 -26.25
N ALA A 20 23.54 10.32 -25.90
CA ALA A 20 22.37 9.95 -25.14
C ALA A 20 22.36 10.61 -23.75
N ALA A 21 23.49 10.62 -23.05
CA ALA A 21 23.62 11.28 -21.74
C ALA A 21 23.33 12.80 -21.85
N GLU A 22 23.87 13.48 -22.84
CA GLU A 22 23.62 14.92 -23.05
C GLU A 22 22.14 15.19 -23.37
N PHE A 23 21.52 14.35 -24.19
CA PHE A 23 20.10 14.46 -24.53
C PHE A 23 19.21 14.25 -23.29
N LEU A 24 19.57 13.36 -22.38
CA LEU A 24 18.79 13.04 -21.19
C LEU A 24 18.92 14.05 -20.04
N LYS A 25 20.05 14.81 -19.97
CA LYS A 25 20.31 15.78 -18.88
C LYS A 25 19.15 16.72 -18.53
N PRO A 26 18.43 17.35 -19.48
CA PRO A 26 17.31 18.22 -19.15
C PRO A 26 16.17 17.48 -18.46
N TYR A 27 15.92 16.24 -18.89
CA TYR A 27 14.87 15.38 -18.33
C TYR A 27 15.26 14.87 -16.95
N GLU A 28 16.52 14.44 -16.75
CA GLU A 28 17.05 14.03 -15.45
C GLU A 28 16.90 15.14 -14.43
N ARG A 29 17.24 16.38 -14.77
CA ARG A 29 17.07 17.53 -13.89
C ARG A 29 15.60 17.75 -13.48
N GLN A 30 14.67 17.66 -14.42
CA GLN A 30 13.24 17.80 -14.15
C GLN A 30 12.72 16.65 -13.27
N VAL A 31 13.21 15.44 -13.47
CA VAL A 31 12.88 14.28 -12.63
C VAL A 31 13.42 14.49 -11.22
N ASP A 32 14.69 14.87 -11.09
CA ASP A 32 15.33 15.11 -9.80
C ASP A 32 14.61 16.20 -8.99
N GLU A 33 14.24 17.31 -9.63
CA GLU A 33 13.49 18.39 -8.98
C GLU A 33 12.16 17.91 -8.40
N LYS A 34 11.46 16.98 -9.08
CA LYS A 34 10.19 16.40 -8.62
C LYS A 34 10.36 15.28 -7.59
N MET A 35 11.40 14.46 -7.73
CA MET A 35 11.58 13.25 -6.94
C MET A 35 12.36 13.45 -5.64
N SER A 36 13.24 14.48 -5.60
CA SER A 36 14.12 14.71 -4.44
C SER A 36 13.48 15.37 -3.22
N PRO A 37 12.32 16.08 -3.27
CA PRO A 37 11.76 16.69 -2.07
C PRO A 37 11.55 15.67 -0.96
N VAL A 38 12.10 15.98 0.24
CA VAL A 38 11.97 15.14 1.43
C VAL A 38 10.61 15.36 2.07
N VAL A 39 9.76 14.34 2.05
CA VAL A 39 8.41 14.35 2.61
C VAL A 39 8.36 13.97 4.09
N GLY A 40 9.34 13.22 4.58
CA GLY A 40 9.41 12.79 5.97
C GLY A 40 10.61 11.91 6.27
N SER A 41 10.49 11.07 7.28
CA SER A 41 11.50 10.08 7.62
C SER A 41 10.90 8.82 8.25
N THR A 42 11.64 7.72 8.20
CA THR A 42 11.33 6.43 8.85
C THR A 42 12.34 6.14 9.95
N ALA A 43 11.90 5.42 10.99
CA ALA A 43 12.77 5.02 12.10
C ALA A 43 13.68 3.83 11.73
N HIS A 44 13.30 3.04 10.75
CA HIS A 44 14.04 1.86 10.24
C HIS A 44 13.61 1.58 8.78
N PRO A 45 14.37 0.77 8.02
CA PRO A 45 13.96 0.40 6.68
C PRO A 45 12.73 -0.50 6.73
N MET A 46 11.75 -0.26 5.86
CA MET A 46 10.50 -1.03 5.79
C MET A 46 10.34 -1.69 4.42
N ARG A 47 9.90 -2.93 4.41
CA ARG A 47 9.69 -3.69 3.18
C ARG A 47 8.41 -4.52 3.22
N ALA A 48 7.82 -4.79 2.06
CA ALA A 48 6.62 -5.61 1.95
C ALA A 48 6.96 -7.10 1.82
N SER A 49 6.30 -7.93 2.61
CA SER A 49 6.36 -9.39 2.55
C SER A 49 5.08 -10.01 3.12
N ARG A 50 4.69 -11.17 2.61
CA ARG A 50 3.60 -11.97 3.18
C ARG A 50 4.11 -12.82 4.34
N PRO A 51 3.28 -13.16 5.31
CA PRO A 51 1.85 -12.84 5.44
C PRO A 51 1.58 -11.40 5.91
N GLU A 52 2.50 -10.80 6.63
CA GLU A 52 2.46 -9.46 7.21
C GLU A 52 3.82 -8.79 7.07
N SER A 53 3.84 -7.48 7.00
CA SER A 53 5.07 -6.68 7.05
C SER A 53 4.81 -5.29 7.62
N ASP A 54 5.88 -4.66 8.09
CA ASP A 54 5.87 -3.28 8.57
C ASP A 54 5.33 -2.30 7.53
N LEU A 55 5.76 -2.42 6.27
CA LEU A 55 5.32 -1.53 5.19
C LEU A 55 3.86 -1.78 4.80
N SER A 56 3.39 -3.03 4.74
CA SER A 56 1.99 -3.31 4.43
C SER A 56 1.05 -2.84 5.53
N ASN A 57 1.47 -2.97 6.79
CA ASN A 57 0.78 -2.43 7.95
C ASN A 57 0.67 -0.90 7.86
N LEU A 58 1.80 -0.22 7.59
CA LEU A 58 1.85 1.22 7.43
C LEU A 58 0.86 1.71 6.36
N LEU A 59 0.89 1.11 5.17
CA LEU A 59 0.06 1.59 4.06
C LEU A 59 -1.44 1.38 4.34
N ALA A 60 -1.81 0.26 4.97
CA ALA A 60 -3.19 0.03 5.38
C ALA A 60 -3.64 1.01 6.48
N ASP A 61 -2.77 1.34 7.44
CA ASP A 61 -3.04 2.35 8.47
C ASP A 61 -3.18 3.75 7.88
N ILE A 62 -2.36 4.09 6.88
CA ILE A 62 -2.46 5.38 6.16
C ILE A 62 -3.80 5.52 5.45
N LEU A 63 -4.38 4.45 4.88
CA LEU A 63 -5.71 4.52 4.28
C LEU A 63 -6.79 4.85 5.32
N VAL A 64 -6.71 4.26 6.52
CA VAL A 64 -7.63 4.59 7.63
C VAL A 64 -7.42 6.03 8.10
N TRP A 65 -6.16 6.43 8.31
CA TRP A 65 -5.81 7.80 8.69
C TRP A 65 -6.32 8.82 7.66
N GLY A 66 -6.22 8.50 6.38
CA GLY A 66 -6.69 9.33 5.27
C GLY A 66 -8.19 9.62 5.33
N GLY A 67 -8.98 8.75 5.97
CA GLY A 67 -10.42 8.91 6.10
C GLY A 67 -10.84 10.27 6.64
N LYS A 68 -10.11 10.81 7.62
CA LYS A 68 -10.39 12.12 8.23
C LYS A 68 -10.41 13.29 7.22
N GLN A 69 -9.68 13.18 6.10
CA GLN A 69 -9.64 14.21 5.07
C GLN A 69 -10.94 14.24 4.23
N PHE A 70 -11.72 13.17 4.28
CA PHE A 70 -12.94 12.97 3.50
C PHE A 70 -14.18 12.85 4.38
N ASN A 71 -14.10 13.17 5.68
CA ASN A 71 -15.16 12.96 6.68
C ASN A 71 -15.60 11.48 6.76
N GLU A 72 -14.67 10.57 6.54
CA GLU A 72 -14.85 9.12 6.61
C GLU A 72 -14.22 8.56 7.88
N ALA A 73 -14.89 7.57 8.47
CA ALA A 73 -14.42 6.84 9.65
C ALA A 73 -14.43 5.33 9.35
N PRO A 74 -13.43 4.82 8.60
CA PRO A 74 -13.37 3.41 8.29
C PRO A 74 -13.11 2.56 9.55
N ASP A 75 -13.77 1.41 9.63
CA ASP A 75 -13.53 0.42 10.69
C ASP A 75 -12.17 -0.26 10.50
N PHE A 76 -11.75 -0.47 9.23
CA PHE A 76 -10.44 -1.01 8.89
C PHE A 76 -10.01 -0.63 7.47
N GLY A 77 -8.71 -0.82 7.19
CA GLY A 77 -8.11 -0.58 5.88
C GLY A 77 -7.55 -1.86 5.27
N VAL A 78 -7.57 -1.93 3.93
CA VAL A 78 -6.98 -3.02 3.15
C VAL A 78 -6.11 -2.45 2.03
N TYR A 79 -4.84 -2.85 1.99
CA TYR A 79 -3.89 -2.52 0.93
C TYR A 79 -3.34 -3.81 0.31
N ASN A 80 -3.31 -3.91 -1.03
CA ASN A 80 -2.81 -5.12 -1.67
C ASN A 80 -1.28 -5.19 -1.70
N MET A 81 -0.73 -6.32 -1.32
CA MET A 81 0.73 -6.58 -1.34
C MET A 81 1.32 -6.41 -2.74
N GLY A 82 0.58 -6.81 -3.79
CA GLY A 82 1.01 -6.65 -5.18
C GLY A 82 1.14 -5.20 -5.62
N GLY A 83 0.47 -4.27 -4.95
CA GLY A 83 0.55 -2.82 -5.19
C GLY A 83 1.82 -2.16 -4.62
N ILE A 84 2.51 -2.82 -3.70
CA ILE A 84 3.73 -2.31 -3.06
C ILE A 84 4.94 -2.75 -3.88
N ARG A 85 5.64 -1.79 -4.49
CA ARG A 85 6.64 -2.10 -5.53
C ARG A 85 8.08 -1.83 -5.13
N ALA A 86 8.30 -1.18 -3.99
CA ALA A 86 9.63 -0.88 -3.45
C ALA A 86 9.59 -0.91 -1.91
N SER A 87 10.75 -0.74 -1.29
CA SER A 87 10.93 -0.59 0.15
C SER A 87 11.15 0.88 0.49
N LEU A 88 10.86 1.27 1.73
CA LEU A 88 11.27 2.57 2.28
C LEU A 88 12.66 2.43 2.93
N PRO A 89 13.54 3.45 2.76
CA PRO A 89 14.84 3.47 3.44
C PRO A 89 14.69 3.79 4.93
N GLU A 90 15.74 3.62 5.71
CA GLU A 90 15.88 4.26 7.02
C GLU A 90 16.24 5.74 6.86
N GLY A 91 15.71 6.60 7.71
CA GLY A 91 15.97 8.04 7.66
C GLY A 91 15.10 8.78 6.66
N LYS A 92 15.69 9.66 5.88
CA LYS A 92 14.94 10.55 4.95
C LYS A 92 14.17 9.76 3.90
N VAL A 93 12.90 10.13 3.73
CA VAL A 93 12.00 9.62 2.68
C VAL A 93 11.67 10.76 1.74
N THR A 94 11.91 10.55 0.44
CA THR A 94 11.62 11.50 -0.63
C THR A 94 10.28 11.20 -1.30
N TYR A 95 9.78 12.14 -2.10
CA TYR A 95 8.62 11.90 -2.97
C TYR A 95 8.89 10.72 -3.93
N GLY A 96 10.12 10.62 -4.45
CA GLY A 96 10.55 9.51 -5.31
C GLY A 96 10.46 8.15 -4.64
N ASP A 97 10.82 8.06 -3.33
CA ASP A 97 10.66 6.82 -2.58
C ASP A 97 9.19 6.42 -2.46
N VAL A 98 8.31 7.39 -2.17
CA VAL A 98 6.86 7.13 -2.11
C VAL A 98 6.31 6.71 -3.48
N LEU A 99 6.74 7.37 -4.57
CA LEU A 99 6.38 6.98 -5.94
C LEU A 99 6.82 5.55 -6.26
N ASN A 100 8.03 5.17 -5.86
CA ASN A 100 8.54 3.81 -6.08
C ASN A 100 7.77 2.76 -5.29
N VAL A 101 7.34 3.08 -4.07
CA VAL A 101 6.48 2.20 -3.24
C VAL A 101 5.09 2.05 -3.83
N ALA A 102 4.46 3.15 -4.25
CA ALA A 102 3.09 3.22 -4.76
C ALA A 102 3.05 3.86 -6.16
N PRO A 103 3.54 3.16 -7.23
CA PRO A 103 3.70 3.76 -8.56
C PRO A 103 2.38 3.87 -9.35
N PHE A 104 1.32 3.20 -8.90
CA PHE A 104 0.05 3.17 -9.60
C PHE A 104 -0.80 4.41 -9.29
N GLU A 105 -1.58 4.86 -10.27
CA GLU A 105 -2.53 5.96 -10.14
C GLU A 105 -3.84 5.47 -9.52
N ASN A 106 -3.76 4.89 -8.32
CA ASN A 106 -4.92 4.45 -7.58
C ASN A 106 -5.43 5.58 -6.67
N HIS A 107 -6.74 5.74 -6.61
CA HIS A 107 -7.38 6.66 -5.67
C HIS A 107 -7.80 5.96 -4.40
N ILE A 108 -7.83 6.70 -3.30
CA ILE A 108 -8.40 6.19 -2.05
C ILE A 108 -9.90 5.96 -2.24
N CYS A 109 -10.39 4.85 -1.70
CA CYS A 109 -11.79 4.45 -1.82
C CYS A 109 -12.33 4.01 -0.46
N PHE A 110 -13.44 4.60 -0.06
CA PHE A 110 -14.20 4.19 1.12
C PHE A 110 -15.50 3.52 0.67
N LEU A 111 -15.81 2.38 1.24
CA LEU A 111 -16.96 1.60 0.85
C LEU A 111 -17.52 0.82 2.04
N THR A 112 -18.76 0.39 1.95
CA THR A 112 -19.42 -0.41 2.99
C THR A 112 -19.60 -1.84 2.49
N LEU A 113 -19.21 -2.80 3.33
CA LEU A 113 -19.50 -4.23 3.15
C LEU A 113 -20.40 -4.72 4.30
N THR A 114 -21.31 -5.66 3.98
CA THR A 114 -21.98 -6.44 5.05
C THR A 114 -20.97 -7.31 5.77
N GLY A 115 -21.26 -7.72 7.00
CA GLY A 115 -20.37 -8.61 7.76
C GLY A 115 -20.13 -9.95 7.08
N GLU A 116 -21.14 -10.50 6.38
CA GLU A 116 -20.96 -11.69 5.54
C GLU A 116 -19.93 -11.46 4.43
N LYS A 117 -20.01 -10.31 3.75
CA LYS A 117 -19.04 -9.94 2.69
C LYS A 117 -17.66 -9.60 3.25
N THR A 118 -17.61 -9.02 4.44
CA THR A 118 -16.36 -8.79 5.17
C THR A 118 -15.68 -10.13 5.52
N LEU A 119 -16.43 -11.12 6.00
CA LEU A 119 -15.90 -12.47 6.23
C LEU A 119 -15.44 -13.14 4.93
N GLN A 120 -16.18 -12.96 3.83
CA GLN A 120 -15.76 -13.43 2.51
C GLN A 120 -14.44 -12.77 2.10
N LEU A 121 -14.29 -11.46 2.27
CA LEU A 121 -13.06 -10.71 1.98
C LEU A 121 -11.86 -11.30 2.74
N PHE A 122 -11.99 -11.54 4.03
CA PHE A 122 -10.90 -12.13 4.82
C PHE A 122 -10.57 -13.57 4.39
N LYS A 123 -11.54 -14.37 3.94
CA LYS A 123 -11.28 -15.69 3.34
C LYS A 123 -10.51 -15.58 2.02
N GLU A 124 -10.86 -14.61 1.17
CA GLU A 124 -10.16 -14.35 -0.08
C GLU A 124 -8.72 -13.86 0.19
N MET A 125 -8.51 -13.02 1.19
CA MET A 125 -7.18 -12.59 1.62
C MET A 125 -6.35 -13.76 2.20
N ALA A 126 -6.98 -14.65 2.97
CA ALA A 126 -6.33 -15.85 3.50
C ALA A 126 -5.84 -16.79 2.39
N ALA A 127 -6.65 -17.02 1.36
CA ALA A 127 -6.28 -17.82 0.19
C ALA A 127 -5.08 -17.25 -0.59
N ARG A 128 -4.77 -15.98 -0.39
CA ARG A 128 -3.60 -15.28 -0.93
C ARG A 128 -2.41 -15.23 0.04
N HIS A 129 -2.53 -15.90 1.18
CA HIS A 129 -1.55 -15.87 2.28
C HIS A 129 -1.30 -14.47 2.87
N GLY A 130 -2.36 -13.66 2.94
CA GLY A 130 -2.36 -12.34 3.56
C GLY A 130 -2.26 -11.17 2.57
N GLU A 131 -2.83 -10.06 2.97
CA GLU A 131 -2.72 -8.73 2.37
C GLU A 131 -2.47 -7.71 3.49
N GLY A 132 -2.12 -6.47 3.16
CA GLY A 132 -1.97 -5.40 4.15
C GLY A 132 -3.31 -5.09 4.82
N VAL A 133 -3.35 -5.12 6.14
CA VAL A 133 -4.53 -4.77 6.94
C VAL A 133 -4.16 -3.75 8.02
N SER A 134 -5.10 -2.86 8.34
CA SER A 134 -4.87 -1.83 9.33
C SER A 134 -4.84 -2.38 10.75
N HIS A 135 -4.35 -1.55 11.68
CA HIS A 135 -4.37 -1.82 13.10
C HIS A 135 -5.78 -2.19 13.58
N GLY A 136 -5.87 -3.10 14.54
CA GLY A 136 -7.15 -3.64 15.03
C GLY A 136 -7.55 -4.97 14.37
N VAL A 137 -7.17 -5.21 13.11
CA VAL A 137 -7.39 -6.52 12.46
C VAL A 137 -6.39 -7.55 13.01
N ARG A 138 -6.90 -8.73 13.34
CA ARG A 138 -6.09 -9.92 13.65
C ARG A 138 -6.68 -11.10 12.91
N MET A 139 -5.91 -11.74 12.03
CA MET A 139 -6.34 -12.93 11.30
C MET A 139 -5.29 -14.03 11.36
N ALA A 140 -5.76 -15.26 11.58
CA ALA A 140 -4.94 -16.47 11.51
C ALA A 140 -5.31 -17.27 10.27
N ILE A 141 -4.29 -17.68 9.53
CA ILE A 141 -4.39 -18.42 8.27
C ILE A 141 -3.74 -19.78 8.45
N ALA A 142 -4.41 -20.85 8.02
CA ALA A 142 -3.78 -22.16 7.93
C ALA A 142 -2.76 -22.21 6.78
N LYS A 143 -1.83 -23.14 6.84
CA LYS A 143 -0.77 -23.31 5.81
C LYS A 143 -1.32 -23.55 4.40
N ASP A 144 -2.52 -24.09 4.28
CA ASP A 144 -3.23 -24.30 3.02
C ASP A 144 -3.95 -23.04 2.49
N GLY A 145 -3.89 -21.91 3.21
CA GLY A 145 -4.56 -20.67 2.85
C GLY A 145 -5.98 -20.55 3.40
N THR A 146 -6.43 -21.49 4.23
CA THR A 146 -7.76 -21.40 4.84
C THR A 146 -7.77 -20.39 5.99
N LEU A 147 -8.79 -19.51 6.05
CA LEU A 147 -8.99 -18.60 7.18
C LEU A 147 -9.41 -19.40 8.44
N LYS A 148 -8.59 -19.38 9.48
CA LYS A 148 -8.90 -19.99 10.79
C LYS A 148 -9.73 -19.06 11.67
N SER A 149 -9.33 -17.82 11.78
CA SER A 149 -10.02 -16.81 12.58
C SER A 149 -9.75 -15.41 12.07
N VAL A 150 -10.67 -14.49 12.35
CA VAL A 150 -10.49 -13.06 12.16
C VAL A 150 -11.23 -12.27 13.22
N THR A 151 -10.58 -11.24 13.74
CA THR A 151 -11.19 -10.29 14.67
C THR A 151 -10.85 -8.86 14.25
N LEU A 152 -11.71 -7.93 14.62
CA LEU A 152 -11.50 -6.49 14.53
C LEU A 152 -11.67 -5.90 15.94
N ASP A 153 -10.62 -5.23 16.44
CA ASP A 153 -10.55 -4.70 17.82
C ASP A 153 -10.89 -5.75 18.87
N GLY A 154 -10.38 -6.97 18.68
CA GLY A 154 -10.60 -8.11 19.57
C GLY A 154 -11.97 -8.76 19.48
N LYS A 155 -12.87 -8.28 18.62
CA LYS A 155 -14.23 -8.82 18.43
C LYS A 155 -14.32 -9.59 17.11
N ALA A 156 -15.04 -10.71 17.13
CA ALA A 156 -15.34 -11.43 15.89
C ALA A 156 -16.15 -10.54 14.93
N ILE A 157 -15.95 -10.74 13.64
CA ILE A 157 -16.77 -10.07 12.63
C ILE A 157 -18.21 -10.57 12.75
N ASP A 158 -19.14 -9.64 12.97
CA ASP A 158 -20.56 -9.92 13.07
C ASP A 158 -21.20 -9.94 11.68
N PRO A 159 -21.73 -11.07 11.21
CA PRO A 159 -22.30 -11.15 9.86
C PRO A 159 -23.48 -10.20 9.62
N GLN A 160 -24.15 -9.76 10.68
CA GLN A 160 -25.35 -8.90 10.60
C GLN A 160 -25.01 -7.39 10.60
N LYS A 161 -23.76 -7.03 10.84
CA LYS A 161 -23.31 -5.62 10.82
C LYS A 161 -22.79 -5.22 9.46
N ASN A 162 -22.71 -3.92 9.28
CA ASN A 162 -21.99 -3.31 8.16
C ASN A 162 -20.65 -2.78 8.65
N TYR A 163 -19.64 -2.88 7.81
CA TYR A 163 -18.29 -2.39 8.07
C TYR A 163 -17.87 -1.37 7.02
N ARG A 164 -17.33 -0.25 7.47
CA ARG A 164 -16.76 0.78 6.62
C ARG A 164 -15.29 0.45 6.35
N VAL A 165 -14.92 0.32 5.07
CA VAL A 165 -13.58 -0.12 4.67
C VAL A 165 -12.91 0.98 3.87
N ALA A 166 -11.65 1.29 4.21
CA ALA A 166 -10.76 2.10 3.38
C ALA A 166 -9.89 1.18 2.50
N THR A 167 -9.85 1.45 1.21
CA THR A 167 -9.07 0.65 0.27
C THR A 167 -8.69 1.48 -0.98
N LEU A 168 -8.23 0.81 -2.03
CA LEU A 168 -7.92 1.39 -3.33
C LEU A 168 -9.13 1.21 -4.27
N ASP A 169 -9.35 2.16 -5.16
CA ASP A 169 -10.36 2.06 -6.22
C ASP A 169 -10.14 0.80 -7.08
N TYR A 170 -8.88 0.42 -7.31
CA TYR A 170 -8.49 -0.83 -7.97
C TYR A 170 -9.04 -2.07 -7.25
N LEU A 171 -8.88 -2.16 -5.92
CA LEU A 171 -9.40 -3.28 -5.13
C LEU A 171 -10.92 -3.24 -5.01
N ALA A 172 -11.49 -2.04 -4.93
CA ALA A 172 -12.94 -1.85 -4.89
C ALA A 172 -13.67 -2.46 -6.10
N GLN A 173 -12.99 -2.65 -7.23
CA GLN A 173 -13.52 -3.35 -8.42
C GLN A 173 -13.48 -4.86 -8.29
N GLY A 174 -12.90 -5.43 -7.21
CA GLY A 174 -12.74 -6.86 -6.99
C GLY A 174 -11.53 -7.46 -7.68
N ASN A 175 -10.53 -6.63 -7.97
CA ASN A 175 -9.25 -7.08 -8.51
C ASN A 175 -8.45 -7.85 -7.45
N ASP A 176 -7.34 -8.44 -7.85
CA ASP A 176 -6.51 -9.34 -7.04
C ASP A 176 -7.29 -10.52 -6.41
N GLY A 177 -8.44 -10.91 -7.00
CA GLY A 177 -9.28 -11.99 -6.46
C GLY A 177 -10.07 -11.61 -5.20
N LEU A 178 -10.08 -10.32 -4.79
CA LEU A 178 -10.87 -9.83 -3.66
C LEU A 178 -12.29 -9.49 -4.10
N THR A 179 -13.02 -10.52 -4.54
CA THR A 179 -14.33 -10.40 -5.21
C THR A 179 -15.44 -9.92 -4.29
N ALA A 180 -15.28 -10.07 -2.97
CA ALA A 180 -16.21 -9.54 -1.97
C ALA A 180 -16.44 -8.04 -2.14
N PHE A 181 -15.45 -7.28 -2.59
CA PHE A 181 -15.57 -5.86 -2.88
C PHE A 181 -16.59 -5.53 -3.98
N LYS A 182 -16.95 -6.46 -4.86
CA LYS A 182 -18.00 -6.25 -5.87
C LYS A 182 -19.39 -6.03 -5.26
N SER A 183 -19.58 -6.47 -4.01
CA SER A 183 -20.84 -6.31 -3.26
C SER A 183 -20.89 -5.02 -2.43
N LYS A 184 -19.95 -4.11 -2.66
CA LYS A 184 -19.85 -2.83 -1.95
C LYS A 184 -21.07 -1.94 -2.12
N THR A 185 -21.36 -1.16 -1.09
CA THR A 185 -22.35 -0.08 -1.08
C THR A 185 -21.73 1.20 -0.54
N ASN A 186 -22.43 2.33 -0.62
CA ASN A 186 -22.01 3.62 -0.08
C ASN A 186 -20.58 4.00 -0.44
N VAL A 187 -20.26 3.92 -1.74
CA VAL A 187 -18.91 4.17 -2.23
C VAL A 187 -18.61 5.67 -2.24
N VAL A 188 -17.48 6.04 -1.62
CA VAL A 188 -16.87 7.37 -1.72
C VAL A 188 -15.46 7.16 -2.27
N SER A 189 -15.24 7.55 -3.52
CA SER A 189 -13.94 7.47 -4.19
C SER A 189 -13.70 8.79 -4.90
N PRO A 190 -13.14 9.77 -4.19
CA PRO A 190 -12.88 11.08 -4.77
C PRO A 190 -11.83 10.95 -5.87
N THR A 191 -12.06 11.65 -6.98
CA THR A 191 -11.15 11.71 -8.12
C THR A 191 -10.34 13.00 -8.09
N GLY A 192 -9.21 13.03 -8.77
CA GLY A 192 -8.27 14.16 -8.84
C GLY A 192 -6.93 13.82 -8.20
N GLU A 193 -5.88 14.52 -8.62
CA GLU A 193 -4.50 14.24 -8.20
C GLU A 193 -4.30 14.27 -6.68
N ASP A 194 -4.99 15.16 -5.97
CA ASP A 194 -4.91 15.26 -4.50
C ASP A 194 -5.48 14.03 -3.76
N ASN A 195 -6.21 13.18 -4.46
CA ASN A 195 -6.90 11.99 -3.92
C ASN A 195 -6.23 10.68 -4.36
N ASP A 196 -5.16 10.78 -5.15
CA ASP A 196 -4.24 9.69 -5.41
C ASP A 196 -3.68 9.19 -4.05
N VAL A 197 -3.67 7.87 -3.87
CA VAL A 197 -3.14 7.23 -2.65
C VAL A 197 -1.72 7.67 -2.35
N ARG A 198 -0.92 7.93 -3.36
CA ARG A 198 0.43 8.48 -3.22
C ARG A 198 0.43 9.84 -2.50
N HIS A 199 -0.51 10.74 -2.84
CA HIS A 199 -0.67 12.01 -2.14
C HIS A 199 -1.11 11.82 -0.68
N VAL A 200 -1.99 10.85 -0.42
CA VAL A 200 -2.40 10.52 0.96
C VAL A 200 -1.19 10.03 1.77
N ILE A 201 -0.33 9.20 1.18
CA ILE A 201 0.92 8.75 1.81
C ILE A 201 1.85 9.94 2.08
N VAL A 202 2.07 10.81 1.09
CA VAL A 202 2.90 12.02 1.25
C VAL A 202 2.38 12.90 2.37
N LYS A 203 1.09 13.21 2.41
CA LYS A 203 0.46 14.02 3.47
C LYS A 203 0.65 13.40 4.86
N TYR A 204 0.57 12.08 4.97
CA TYR A 204 0.84 11.38 6.23
C TYR A 204 2.28 11.59 6.69
N PHE A 205 3.26 11.43 5.80
CA PHE A 205 4.66 11.66 6.11
C PHE A 205 4.95 13.11 6.47
N GLU A 206 4.34 14.07 5.76
CA GLU A 206 4.45 15.50 6.05
C GLU A 206 3.86 15.87 7.40
N GLU A 207 2.71 15.29 7.78
CA GLU A 207 2.11 15.49 9.11
C GLU A 207 3.07 14.98 10.21
N LYS A 208 3.64 13.77 10.03
CA LYS A 208 4.63 13.22 10.97
C LYS A 208 5.89 14.08 11.07
N LYS A 209 6.39 14.55 9.93
CA LYS A 209 7.53 15.47 9.86
C LYS A 209 7.26 16.78 10.60
N ALA A 210 6.07 17.37 10.42
CA ALA A 210 5.66 18.59 11.13
C ALA A 210 5.59 18.40 12.66
N GLN A 211 5.30 17.17 13.10
CA GLN A 211 5.32 16.77 14.51
C GLN A 211 6.72 16.41 15.04
N GLY A 212 7.76 16.48 14.20
CA GLY A 212 9.13 16.06 14.55
C GLY A 212 9.27 14.54 14.73
N GLN A 213 8.38 13.74 14.15
CA GLN A 213 8.34 12.30 14.32
C GLN A 213 8.81 11.57 13.06
N ALA A 214 9.65 10.56 13.23
CA ALA A 214 9.87 9.55 12.20
C ALA A 214 8.71 8.54 12.20
N VAL A 215 8.35 8.07 11.01
CA VAL A 215 7.36 6.99 10.87
C VAL A 215 7.97 5.68 11.35
N ASP A 216 7.28 4.99 12.27
CA ASP A 216 7.70 3.73 12.87
C ASP A 216 6.53 2.74 12.83
N SER A 217 6.53 1.85 11.85
CA SER A 217 5.55 0.76 11.72
C SER A 217 6.24 -0.58 11.92
N LYS A 218 5.56 -1.51 12.57
CA LYS A 218 6.13 -2.82 12.96
C LYS A 218 5.20 -3.96 12.59
N VAL A 219 5.77 -5.15 12.50
CA VAL A 219 4.99 -6.39 12.48
C VAL A 219 4.37 -6.59 13.85
N GLU A 220 3.05 -6.72 13.92
CA GLU A 220 2.26 -6.78 15.16
C GLU A 220 1.47 -8.08 15.32
N GLY A 221 1.65 -9.04 14.40
CA GLY A 221 0.85 -10.26 14.35
C GLY A 221 -0.58 -9.99 13.85
N ARG A 222 -0.75 -9.01 12.95
CA ARG A 222 -2.07 -8.75 12.32
C ARG A 222 -2.49 -9.91 11.43
N VAL A 223 -1.52 -10.54 10.76
CA VAL A 223 -1.73 -11.71 9.91
C VAL A 223 -0.70 -12.78 10.26
N THR A 224 -1.15 -13.92 10.76
CA THR A 224 -0.31 -15.06 11.13
C THR A 224 -0.62 -16.29 10.29
N VAL A 225 0.37 -17.13 10.02
CA VAL A 225 0.20 -18.45 9.38
C VAL A 225 0.56 -19.53 10.40
N GLU A 226 -0.34 -20.48 10.62
CA GLU A 226 -0.22 -21.54 11.64
C GLU A 226 -0.33 -22.95 11.04
#